data_d9e876bfec925327bff614d9fbccc420
#
_entry.id   d9e876bfec925327bff614d9fbccc420
#
_cell.length_a   1.000
_cell.length_b   1.000
_cell.length_c   1.000
_cell.angle_alpha   90.00
_cell.angle_beta   90.00
_cell.angle_gamma   90.00
#
_symmetry.space_group_name_H-M   'P 1'
#
loop_
_entity.id
_entity.type
_entity.pdbx_description
1 polymer ?
#
loop_
_entity_poly.entity_id
_entity_poly.type
_entity_poly.pdbx_seq_one_letter_code
_entity_poly.pdbx_strand_id
1 'polypeptide(L)'
;MSSLTEIEARVLGTLSGLDPNRTLTVRQLCGEVGLTAASARRALRALSHSGFAAATYQNPPNWRATNHGRDVMNAPALKEYVRKDSSEVQIRAGRGHVRR
;
A
#
# COMPACT_ATOMS: atom_id res chain seq x y z
N MET A 1 15.68 11.34 12.16
CA MET A 1 14.81 11.24 11.03
C MET A 1 14.74 9.82 10.48
N SER A 2 13.59 9.30 10.35
CA SER A 2 13.47 7.95 9.83
C SER A 2 13.11 8.00 8.36
N SER A 3 13.71 7.12 7.60
CA SER A 3 13.33 6.93 6.22
C SER A 3 12.81 5.52 6.06
N LEU A 4 11.92 5.35 5.12
CA LEU A 4 11.34 4.05 4.87
C LEU A 4 12.32 3.19 4.09
N THR A 5 12.36 1.91 4.42
CA THR A 5 13.05 0.95 3.57
C THR A 5 12.25 0.80 2.28
N GLU A 6 12.88 0.21 1.26
CA GLU A 6 12.17 -0.01 0.01
C GLU A 6 10.93 -0.87 0.22
N ILE A 7 11.04 -1.91 1.04
CA ILE A 7 9.89 -2.79 1.31
C ILE A 7 8.79 -2.00 1.99
N GLU A 8 9.13 -1.20 2.99
CA GLU A 8 8.15 -0.38 3.69
C GLU A 8 7.48 0.62 2.75
N ALA A 9 8.27 1.24 1.87
CA ALA A 9 7.73 2.19 0.91
C ALA A 9 6.76 1.50 -0.05
N ARG A 10 7.10 0.31 -0.49
CA ARG A 10 6.22 -0.44 -1.40
C ARG A 10 4.92 -0.82 -0.73
N VAL A 11 4.99 -1.27 0.52
CA VAL A 11 3.79 -1.64 1.27
C VAL A 11 2.93 -0.41 1.52
N LEU A 12 3.53 0.66 2.03
CA LEU A 12 2.78 1.86 2.32
C LEU A 12 2.24 2.50 1.04
N GLY A 13 3.01 2.47 -0.03
CA GLY A 13 2.56 2.99 -1.31
C GLY A 13 1.33 2.27 -1.83
N THR A 14 1.31 0.94 -1.68
CA THR A 14 0.15 0.17 -2.08
C THR A 14 -1.08 0.54 -1.25
N LEU A 15 -0.91 0.66 0.06
CA LEU A 15 -2.03 1.04 0.93
C LEU A 15 -2.49 2.47 0.65
N SER A 16 -1.56 3.37 0.38
CA SER A 16 -1.90 4.77 0.12
C SER A 16 -2.66 4.95 -1.18
N GLY A 17 -2.44 4.06 -2.14
CA GLY A 17 -3.12 4.14 -3.42
C GLY A 17 -4.52 3.58 -3.43
N LEU A 18 -4.97 2.97 -2.32
CA LEU A 18 -6.31 2.42 -2.24
C LEU A 18 -7.34 3.53 -2.01
N ASP A 19 -8.57 3.25 -2.41
CA ASP A 19 -9.68 4.10 -2.02
C ASP A 19 -9.73 4.22 -0.50
N PRO A 20 -10.20 5.35 0.03
CA PRO A 20 -10.23 5.54 1.49
C PRO A 20 -11.01 4.46 2.23
N ASN A 21 -11.96 3.82 1.56
CA ASN A 21 -12.79 2.79 2.20
C ASN A 21 -12.26 1.38 2.00
N ARG A 22 -11.15 1.21 1.29
CA ARG A 22 -10.58 -0.10 1.06
C ARG A 22 -9.47 -0.40 2.02
N THR A 23 -9.38 -1.67 2.41
CA THR A 23 -8.31 -2.18 3.25
C THR A 23 -7.82 -3.49 2.65
N LEU A 24 -6.65 -3.92 3.07
CA LEU A 24 -6.09 -5.18 2.61
C LEU A 24 -5.63 -6.01 3.80
N THR A 25 -5.86 -7.32 3.71
CA THR A 25 -5.25 -8.25 4.66
C THR A 25 -3.78 -8.44 4.27
N VAL A 26 -3.02 -9.06 5.19
CA VAL A 26 -1.62 -9.39 4.88
C VAL A 26 -1.55 -10.24 3.62
N ARG A 27 -2.46 -11.21 3.51
CA ARG A 27 -2.46 -12.12 2.37
C ARG A 27 -2.68 -11.37 1.06
N GLN A 28 -3.65 -10.46 1.04
CA GLN A 28 -3.92 -9.67 -0.15
C GLN A 28 -2.74 -8.78 -0.48
N LEU A 29 -2.14 -8.18 0.53
CA LEU A 29 -1.00 -7.30 0.35
C LEU A 29 0.19 -8.06 -0.24
N CYS A 30 0.42 -9.27 0.24
CA CYS A 30 1.50 -10.10 -0.30
C CYS A 30 1.31 -10.33 -1.79
N GLY A 31 0.08 -10.60 -2.21
CA GLY A 31 -0.22 -10.78 -3.62
C GLY A 31 0.01 -9.53 -4.44
N GLU A 32 -0.32 -8.37 -3.86
CA GLU A 32 -0.17 -7.12 -4.58
C GLU A 32 1.29 -6.69 -4.72
N VAL A 33 2.09 -6.92 -3.69
CA VAL A 33 3.45 -6.39 -3.64
C VAL A 33 4.49 -7.45 -4.01
N GLY A 34 4.12 -8.71 -3.94
CA GLY A 34 5.07 -9.79 -4.23
C GLY A 34 6.00 -10.09 -3.07
N LEU A 35 5.49 -10.01 -1.85
CA LEU A 35 6.28 -10.26 -0.65
C LEU A 35 5.81 -11.52 0.04
N THR A 36 6.71 -12.10 0.86
CA THR A 36 6.30 -13.16 1.76
C THR A 36 5.48 -12.58 2.90
N ALA A 37 4.70 -13.43 3.56
CA ALA A 37 3.90 -12.99 4.70
C ALA A 37 4.79 -12.44 5.80
N ALA A 38 5.93 -13.07 6.04
CA ALA A 38 6.84 -12.61 7.09
C ALA A 38 7.37 -11.20 6.80
N SER A 39 7.77 -10.96 5.55
CA SER A 39 8.27 -9.65 5.15
C SER A 39 7.17 -8.58 5.23
N ALA A 40 5.97 -8.94 4.76
CA ALA A 40 4.85 -8.00 4.79
C ALA A 40 4.48 -7.64 6.23
N ARG A 41 4.43 -8.64 7.13
CA ARG A 41 4.11 -8.37 8.52
C ARG A 41 5.14 -7.49 9.19
N ARG A 42 6.42 -7.74 8.89
CA ARG A 42 7.49 -6.93 9.47
C ARG A 42 7.36 -5.48 9.02
N ALA A 43 7.11 -5.27 7.73
CA ALA A 43 6.95 -3.92 7.20
C ALA A 43 5.74 -3.23 7.82
N LEU A 44 4.61 -3.95 7.91
CA LEU A 44 3.40 -3.39 8.48
C LEU A 44 3.58 -3.03 9.95
N ARG A 45 4.31 -3.87 10.70
CA ARG A 45 4.58 -3.57 12.10
C ARG A 45 5.39 -2.28 12.23
N ALA A 46 6.42 -2.13 11.41
CA ALA A 46 7.23 -0.92 11.44
C ALA A 46 6.41 0.31 11.06
N LEU A 47 5.58 0.18 10.03
CA LEU A 47 4.72 1.29 9.60
C LEU A 47 3.70 1.65 10.66
N SER A 48 3.14 0.65 11.33
CA SER A 48 2.18 0.88 12.41
C SER A 48 2.85 1.60 13.58
N HIS A 49 4.07 1.20 13.88
CA HIS A 49 4.83 1.80 14.97
C HIS A 49 5.10 3.29 14.71
N SER A 50 5.31 3.63 13.46
CA SER A 50 5.55 5.02 13.06
C SER A 50 4.25 5.80 12.84
N GLY A 51 3.09 5.15 12.95
CA GLY A 51 1.82 5.82 12.75
C GLY A 51 1.43 5.99 11.29
N PHE A 52 2.08 5.27 10.38
CA PHE A 52 1.81 5.39 8.95
C PHE A 52 0.75 4.42 8.47
N ALA A 53 0.53 3.33 9.19
CA ALA A 53 -0.47 2.32 8.83
C ALA A 53 -1.22 1.90 10.08
N ALA A 54 -2.44 1.43 9.90
CA ALA A 54 -3.28 0.98 11.00
C ALA A 54 -4.02 -0.28 10.60
N ALA A 55 -4.26 -1.15 11.58
CA ALA A 55 -5.00 -2.39 11.38
C ALA A 55 -6.32 -2.33 12.11
N THR A 56 -7.32 -3.02 11.57
CA THR A 56 -8.59 -3.20 12.24
C THR A 56 -8.46 -4.26 13.32
N TYR A 57 -9.50 -4.41 14.12
CA TYR A 57 -9.54 -5.41 15.18
C TYR A 57 -10.08 -6.76 14.70
N GLN A 58 -10.31 -6.89 13.41
CA GLN A 58 -10.81 -8.14 12.85
C GLN A 58 -9.73 -9.21 12.83
N ASN A 59 -10.13 -10.43 12.60
CA ASN A 59 -9.21 -11.54 12.51
C ASN A 59 -9.51 -12.32 11.23
N PRO A 60 -8.65 -12.25 10.20
CA PRO A 60 -7.38 -11.52 10.20
C PRO A 60 -7.59 -10.00 10.11
N PRO A 61 -6.63 -9.23 10.59
CA PRO A 61 -6.76 -7.78 10.52
C PRO A 61 -6.66 -7.26 9.09
N ASN A 62 -7.35 -6.16 8.87
CA ASN A 62 -7.26 -5.45 7.61
C ASN A 62 -6.43 -4.20 7.81
N TRP A 63 -5.61 -3.87 6.83
CA TRP A 63 -4.65 -2.77 6.95
C TRP A 63 -4.99 -1.64 6.02
N ARG A 64 -4.69 -0.43 6.47
CA ARG A 64 -4.87 0.77 5.66
C ARG A 64 -3.78 1.77 6.00
N ALA A 65 -3.54 2.71 5.09
CA ALA A 65 -2.66 3.83 5.37
C ALA A 65 -3.42 4.86 6.20
N THR A 66 -2.73 5.45 7.18
CA THR A 66 -3.30 6.56 7.93
C THR A 66 -3.13 7.84 7.12
N ASN A 67 -3.78 8.93 7.57
CA ASN A 67 -3.55 10.21 6.92
C ASN A 67 -2.09 10.60 6.96
N HIS A 68 -1.43 10.33 8.08
CA HIS A 68 -0.01 10.61 8.21
C HIS A 68 0.82 9.80 7.19
N GLY A 69 0.46 8.52 7.01
CA GLY A 69 1.13 7.68 6.03
C GLY A 69 0.93 8.18 4.62
N ARG A 70 -0.28 8.63 4.30
CA ARG A 70 -0.55 9.17 2.97
C ARG A 70 0.25 10.44 2.72
N ASP A 71 0.38 11.29 3.75
CA ASP A 71 1.17 12.52 3.64
C ASP A 71 2.63 12.20 3.35
N VAL A 72 3.17 11.20 4.04
CA VAL A 72 4.57 10.81 3.82
C VAL A 72 4.77 10.36 2.37
N MET A 73 3.81 9.65 1.82
CA MET A 73 3.94 9.12 0.46
C MET A 73 3.74 10.20 -0.61
N ASN A 74 3.35 11.40 -0.22
CA ASN A 74 3.29 12.52 -1.17
C ASN A 74 4.66 13.12 -1.46
N ALA A 75 5.68 12.78 -0.68
CA ALA A 75 7.02 13.26 -0.95
C ALA A 75 7.48 12.80 -2.34
N PRO A 76 8.15 13.66 -3.13
CA PRO A 76 8.54 13.29 -4.49
C PRO A 76 9.34 12.00 -4.57
N ALA A 77 10.22 11.77 -3.60
CA ALA A 77 11.06 10.59 -3.61
C ALA A 77 10.25 9.30 -3.40
N LEU A 78 9.06 9.38 -2.82
CA LEU A 78 8.28 8.21 -2.48
C LEU A 78 7.06 8.04 -3.38
N LYS A 79 6.72 9.03 -4.17
CA LYS A 79 5.51 8.97 -4.99
C LYS A 79 5.52 7.82 -5.97
N GLU A 80 6.68 7.43 -6.44
CA GLU A 80 6.77 6.35 -7.41
C GLU A 80 6.31 5.02 -6.83
N TYR A 81 6.29 4.90 -5.50
CA TYR A 81 5.85 3.67 -4.84
C TYR A 81 4.34 3.60 -4.66
N VAL A 82 3.62 4.71 -4.88
CA VAL A 82 2.18 4.71 -4.72
C VAL A 82 1.54 4.00 -5.89
N ARG A 83 0.78 2.94 -5.60
CA ARG A 83 0.12 2.15 -6.63
C ARG A 83 -1.36 2.46 -6.63
N LYS A 84 -1.85 2.83 -7.79
CA LYS A 84 -3.28 3.10 -7.96
C LYS A 84 -4.08 1.82 -7.84
N ASP A 85 -5.32 1.97 -7.42
CA ASP A 85 -6.24 0.84 -7.40
C ASP A 85 -6.30 0.22 -8.79
N SER A 86 -6.34 -1.11 -8.85
CA SER A 86 -6.27 -1.81 -10.11
C SER A 86 -7.40 -1.45 -11.06
N SER A 87 -8.55 -1.09 -10.54
CA SER A 87 -9.66 -0.69 -11.39
C SER A 87 -9.31 0.52 -12.24
N GLU A 88 -8.56 1.44 -11.67
CA GLU A 88 -8.12 2.63 -12.38
C GLU A 88 -7.18 2.29 -13.50
N VAL A 89 -6.26 1.39 -13.22
CA VAL A 89 -5.29 0.96 -14.22
C VAL A 89 -5.99 0.33 -15.41
N GLN A 90 -6.99 -0.49 -15.14
CA GLN A 90 -7.71 -1.16 -16.21
C GLN A 90 -8.42 -0.19 -17.12
N ILE A 91 -8.99 0.85 -16.57
CA ILE A 91 -9.69 1.84 -17.38
C ILE A 91 -8.73 2.47 -18.35
N ARG A 92 -7.55 2.80 -17.92
CA ARG A 92 -6.56 3.42 -18.77
C ARG A 92 -6.03 2.48 -19.82
N ALA A 93 -5.79 1.25 -19.45
CA ALA A 93 -5.24 0.28 -20.37
C ALA A 93 -6.19 -0.02 -21.50
N GLY A 94 -7.41 0.08 -21.21
CA GLY A 94 -8.38 -0.16 -22.25
C GLY A 94 -8.18 0.74 -23.40
N ARG A 95 -7.36 0.85 -23.76
CA ARG A 95 -7.16 1.21 -24.68
C ARG A 95 -6.63 1.00 -25.44
N GLY A 96 -6.46 0.59 -24.97
CA GLY A 96 -6.06 0.14 -25.56
C GLY A 96 -6.09 -0.33 -25.92
N HIS A 97 -6.22 -0.39 -25.86
CA HIS A 97 -6.16 -0.91 -26.34
C HIS A 97 -6.44 -1.32 -26.69
N VAL A 98 -6.76 -1.48 -26.55
CA VAL A 98 -7.05 -1.75 -26.93
C VAL A 98 -7.02 -1.92 -27.63
N ARG A 99 -6.98 -1.80 -28.06
CA ARG A 99 -6.83 -1.79 -28.75
C ARG A 99 -6.80 -2.13 -29.42
N ARG A 100 -6.88 -2.19 -29.49
CA ARG A 100 -6.73 -2.21 -29.99
C ARG A 100 -6.53 -2.36 -30.53
#